data_a136ad7b98f7543339a5b3210e8fdc66
#
_entry.id   a136ad7b98f7543339a5b3210e8fdc66
#
_cell.length_a   1.000
_cell.length_b   1.000
_cell.length_c   1.000
_cell.angle_alpha   90.00
_cell.angle_beta   90.00
_cell.angle_gamma   90.00
#
_symmetry.space_group_name_H-M   'P 1'
#
loop_
_entity.id
_entity.type
_entity.pdbx_description
1 polymer ?
#
loop_
_entity_poly.entity_id
_entity_poly.type
_entity_poly.pdbx_seq_one_letter_code
_entity_poly.pdbx_strand_id
1 'polypeptide(L)'
;MGLNCGCPAGAHIADLEINECKESMGQVQKVAFQRVYKTAGELNSVNDPTKKASFATLFSAADGTKMTVSPYIQGPTSEPGAARTFGGGNQTLGGIEITIGREPTTFSAMIYQESQKTIAQLKQYMCENVGVWLIDENGNIGCLVDDMDESTKYMPIPIGKLFVGDKKLGGFEEPDSNSIEWSFFPNWSDNFYIVKRESLDFNPLTDWVNTSSAGG
;
A
#
# COMPACT_ATOMS: atom_id res chain seq x y z
N MET A 1 -18.74 -18.01 18.08
CA MET A 1 -19.20 -17.03 17.07
C MET A 1 -17.97 -16.21 16.68
N GLY A 2 -17.47 -16.36 15.49
CA GLY A 2 -16.41 -15.50 14.94
C GLY A 2 -16.98 -14.12 14.65
N LEU A 3 -16.57 -13.11 15.40
CA LEU A 3 -17.10 -11.73 15.32
C LEU A 3 -16.72 -10.96 14.04
N ASN A 4 -15.86 -11.53 13.19
CA ASN A 4 -15.31 -10.80 12.04
C ASN A 4 -15.29 -11.58 10.73
N CYS A 5 -15.94 -12.72 10.66
CA CYS A 5 -16.10 -13.42 9.40
C CYS A 5 -17.58 -13.42 9.07
N GLY A 6 -17.96 -12.79 7.97
CA GLY A 6 -19.20 -13.12 7.30
C GLY A 6 -19.09 -14.56 6.79
N CYS A 7 -19.11 -15.54 7.72
CA CYS A 7 -19.14 -16.94 7.31
C CYS A 7 -20.41 -17.17 6.52
N PRO A 8 -20.34 -17.53 5.24
CA PRO A 8 -21.52 -17.90 4.51
C PRO A 8 -22.18 -19.07 5.23
N ALA A 9 -23.48 -18.94 5.53
CA ALA A 9 -24.28 -20.01 6.09
C ALA A 9 -24.54 -21.06 5.00
N GLY A 10 -23.50 -21.77 4.59
CA GLY A 10 -23.56 -22.85 3.64
C GLY A 10 -23.64 -24.22 4.33
N ALA A 11 -24.27 -25.17 3.70
CA ALA A 11 -24.33 -26.54 4.19
C ALA A 11 -22.97 -27.27 4.12
N HIS A 12 -21.98 -26.70 3.44
CA HIS A 12 -20.62 -27.23 3.27
C HIS A 12 -19.60 -26.07 3.18
N ILE A 13 -18.34 -26.38 3.40
CA ILE A 13 -17.23 -25.45 3.13
C ILE A 13 -17.13 -25.29 1.62
N ALA A 14 -17.05 -24.05 1.13
CA ALA A 14 -16.86 -23.77 -0.29
C ALA A 14 -15.51 -24.30 -0.78
N ASP A 15 -15.47 -24.73 -2.03
CA ASP A 15 -14.24 -25.12 -2.69
C ASP A 15 -13.31 -23.92 -2.85
N LEU A 16 -12.00 -24.17 -2.81
CA LEU A 16 -10.97 -23.17 -3.06
C LEU A 16 -10.60 -23.20 -4.55
N GLU A 17 -10.59 -22.05 -5.18
CA GLU A 17 -9.99 -21.90 -6.51
C GLU A 17 -8.45 -21.89 -6.36
N ILE A 18 -7.80 -22.89 -6.94
CA ILE A 18 -6.35 -23.01 -6.90
C ILE A 18 -5.79 -22.63 -8.27
N ASN A 19 -5.17 -21.45 -8.36
CA ASN A 19 -4.47 -21.04 -9.56
C ASN A 19 -3.15 -21.79 -9.73
N GLU A 20 -2.89 -22.31 -10.93
CA GLU A 20 -1.62 -22.96 -11.26
C GLU A 20 -0.47 -21.95 -11.34
N CYS A 21 -0.76 -20.71 -11.70
CA CYS A 21 0.22 -19.62 -11.74
C CYS A 21 0.32 -18.93 -10.38
N LYS A 22 1.47 -19.05 -9.75
CA LYS A 22 1.75 -18.33 -8.50
C LYS A 22 1.96 -16.85 -8.78
N GLU A 23 1.24 -16.01 -8.05
CA GLU A 23 1.43 -14.57 -8.08
C GLU A 23 2.34 -14.15 -6.93
N SER A 24 3.34 -13.35 -7.22
CA SER A 24 4.17 -12.72 -6.21
C SER A 24 4.60 -11.33 -6.67
N MET A 25 4.61 -10.39 -5.76
CA MET A 25 5.22 -9.09 -5.97
C MET A 25 6.70 -9.19 -5.62
N GLY A 26 7.56 -8.60 -6.45
CA GLY A 26 9.00 -8.48 -6.17
C GLY A 26 9.29 -7.48 -5.06
N GLN A 27 10.56 -7.12 -4.88
CA GLN A 27 10.96 -6.12 -3.90
C GLN A 27 10.38 -4.74 -4.26
N VAL A 28 9.60 -4.15 -3.37
CA VAL A 28 9.07 -2.79 -3.56
C VAL A 28 10.22 -1.78 -3.57
N GLN A 29 10.37 -1.02 -4.66
CA GLN A 29 11.43 -0.02 -4.84
C GLN A 29 10.94 1.41 -4.82
N LYS A 30 9.69 1.64 -5.18
CA LYS A 30 9.02 2.94 -5.11
C LYS A 30 7.59 2.79 -4.64
N VAL A 31 7.05 3.86 -4.13
CA VAL A 31 5.62 3.97 -3.85
C VAL A 31 5.09 5.27 -4.44
N ALA A 32 3.85 5.25 -4.91
CA ALA A 32 3.17 6.47 -5.24
C ALA A 32 2.06 6.74 -4.24
N PHE A 33 2.07 7.94 -3.67
CA PHE A 33 1.08 8.40 -2.70
C PHE A 33 -0.06 9.10 -3.43
N GLN A 34 -1.28 8.82 -3.02
CA GLN A 34 -2.50 9.47 -3.48
C GLN A 34 -3.47 9.56 -2.30
N ARG A 35 -4.30 10.58 -2.22
CA ARG A 35 -5.40 10.58 -1.24
C ARG A 35 -6.33 9.41 -1.51
N VAL A 36 -6.87 8.79 -0.46
CA VAL A 36 -7.85 7.69 -0.61
C VAL A 36 -9.13 8.24 -1.24
N TYR A 37 -9.53 9.45 -0.86
CA TYR A 37 -10.73 10.12 -1.38
C TYR A 37 -10.36 11.36 -2.19
N LYS A 38 -10.93 11.52 -3.38
CA LYS A 38 -10.82 12.75 -4.17
C LYS A 38 -11.72 13.85 -3.62
N THR A 39 -12.91 13.47 -3.15
CA THR A 39 -13.88 14.30 -2.44
C THR A 39 -14.53 13.47 -1.35
N ALA A 40 -15.31 14.10 -0.46
CA ALA A 40 -15.99 13.37 0.61
C ALA A 40 -16.89 12.24 0.05
N GLY A 41 -16.54 11.00 0.40
CA GLY A 41 -17.28 9.79 0.00
C GLY A 41 -16.95 9.24 -1.40
N GLU A 42 -16.07 9.87 -2.17
CA GLU A 42 -15.70 9.38 -3.49
C GLU A 42 -14.22 8.95 -3.52
N LEU A 43 -13.98 7.65 -3.70
CA LEU A 43 -12.65 7.06 -3.74
C LEU A 43 -11.87 7.49 -5.01
N ASN A 44 -10.57 7.69 -4.85
CA ASN A 44 -9.67 7.79 -5.99
C ASN A 44 -9.51 6.41 -6.63
N SER A 45 -9.66 6.35 -7.94
CA SER A 45 -9.51 5.13 -8.71
C SER A 45 -9.06 5.40 -10.14
N VAL A 46 -8.47 4.38 -10.75
CA VAL A 46 -8.08 4.34 -12.16
C VAL A 46 -8.85 3.18 -12.81
N ASN A 47 -9.48 3.42 -13.97
CA ASN A 47 -10.26 2.38 -14.65
C ASN A 47 -9.37 1.44 -15.48
N ASP A 48 -8.30 1.95 -16.06
CA ASP A 48 -7.34 1.16 -16.84
C ASP A 48 -5.91 1.45 -16.37
N PRO A 49 -5.34 0.62 -15.48
CA PRO A 49 -4.00 0.82 -14.96
C PRO A 49 -2.90 0.42 -15.96
N THR A 50 -3.25 -0.16 -17.11
CA THR A 50 -2.28 -0.59 -18.13
C THR A 50 -1.77 0.57 -18.97
N LYS A 51 -2.46 1.72 -18.94
CA LYS A 51 -2.17 2.89 -19.77
C LYS A 51 -1.48 4.00 -19.00
N LYS A 52 -0.34 4.47 -19.52
CA LYS A 52 0.35 5.67 -19.00
C LYS A 52 -0.57 6.88 -18.94
N ALA A 53 -1.43 7.05 -19.93
CA ALA A 53 -2.38 8.16 -20.00
C ALA A 53 -3.32 8.25 -18.80
N SER A 54 -3.71 7.09 -18.22
CA SER A 54 -4.59 7.04 -17.04
C SER A 54 -3.96 7.68 -15.80
N PHE A 55 -2.64 7.66 -15.69
CA PHE A 55 -1.89 8.23 -14.57
C PHE A 55 -1.36 9.65 -14.87
N ALA A 56 -1.14 10.00 -16.13
CA ALA A 56 -0.49 11.26 -16.50
C ALA A 56 -1.22 12.49 -15.94
N THR A 57 -2.56 12.48 -15.97
CA THR A 57 -3.39 13.55 -15.42
C THR A 57 -3.30 13.65 -13.91
N LEU A 58 -3.10 12.52 -13.22
CA LEU A 58 -3.00 12.45 -11.76
C LEU A 58 -1.70 13.10 -11.26
N PHE A 59 -0.58 12.94 -11.98
CA PHE A 59 0.69 13.58 -11.62
C PHE A 59 0.67 15.10 -11.81
N SER A 60 -0.16 15.61 -12.73
CA SER A 60 -0.31 17.05 -12.98
C SER A 60 -1.49 17.69 -12.26
N ALA A 61 -2.34 16.89 -11.60
CA ALA A 61 -3.52 17.38 -10.89
C ALA A 61 -3.16 18.38 -9.78
N ALA A 62 -4.09 19.31 -9.50
CA ALA A 62 -3.98 20.28 -8.41
C ALA A 62 -5.11 20.13 -7.38
N ASP A 63 -5.78 18.98 -7.38
CA ASP A 63 -6.91 18.64 -6.52
C ASP A 63 -6.68 17.35 -5.74
N GLY A 64 -7.73 16.80 -5.15
CA GLY A 64 -7.70 15.55 -4.37
C GLY A 64 -7.34 14.29 -5.16
N THR A 65 -7.21 14.37 -6.50
CA THR A 65 -6.76 13.26 -7.35
C THR A 65 -5.25 13.20 -7.52
N LYS A 66 -4.52 14.22 -7.04
CA LYS A 66 -3.07 14.34 -7.16
C LYS A 66 -2.35 13.07 -6.70
N MET A 67 -1.44 12.60 -7.54
CA MET A 67 -0.54 11.50 -7.27
C MET A 67 0.90 11.99 -7.21
N THR A 68 1.70 11.43 -6.32
CA THR A 68 3.11 11.80 -6.16
C THR A 68 3.93 10.54 -5.91
N VAL A 69 5.00 10.34 -6.67
CA VAL A 69 5.89 9.19 -6.50
C VAL A 69 7.00 9.51 -5.49
N SER A 70 7.35 8.53 -4.65
CA SER A 70 8.45 8.62 -3.70
C SER A 70 9.81 8.56 -4.39
N PRO A 71 10.89 8.99 -3.74
CA PRO A 71 12.23 8.52 -4.05
C PRO A 71 12.31 6.98 -3.98
N TYR A 72 13.42 6.42 -4.47
CA TYR A 72 13.68 4.99 -4.26
C TYR A 72 13.75 4.66 -2.79
N ILE A 73 13.06 3.61 -2.39
CA ILE A 73 13.11 3.02 -1.05
C ILE A 73 13.97 1.75 -1.09
N GLN A 74 14.63 1.44 0.00
CA GLN A 74 15.52 0.28 0.10
C GLN A 74 15.24 -0.49 1.39
N GLY A 75 15.54 -1.80 1.35
CA GLY A 75 15.32 -2.69 2.48
C GLY A 75 13.85 -2.75 2.93
N PRO A 76 12.88 -2.84 1.99
CA PRO A 76 11.49 -2.92 2.39
C PRO A 76 11.22 -4.20 3.17
N THR A 77 10.53 -4.07 4.30
CA THR A 77 10.08 -5.19 5.10
C THR A 77 8.58 -5.05 5.35
N SER A 78 7.88 -6.18 5.34
CA SER A 78 6.45 -6.25 5.64
C SER A 78 6.20 -7.31 6.70
N GLU A 79 5.69 -6.87 7.86
CA GLU A 79 5.38 -7.75 8.97
C GLU A 79 3.86 -7.94 9.06
N PRO A 80 3.33 -9.13 8.74
CA PRO A 80 1.90 -9.41 8.83
C PRO A 80 1.39 -9.24 10.25
N GLY A 81 0.21 -8.64 10.39
CA GLY A 81 -0.43 -8.51 11.68
C GLY A 81 -0.87 -9.85 12.27
N ALA A 82 -0.63 -10.05 13.56
CA ALA A 82 -1.06 -11.23 14.29
C ALA A 82 -2.57 -11.22 14.57
N ALA A 83 -3.13 -12.39 14.86
CA ALA A 83 -4.48 -12.49 15.39
C ALA A 83 -4.51 -11.92 16.83
N ARG A 84 -5.50 -11.05 17.10
CA ARG A 84 -5.82 -10.62 18.46
C ARG A 84 -6.75 -11.62 19.10
N THR A 85 -6.33 -12.22 20.20
CA THR A 85 -7.11 -13.20 20.94
C THR A 85 -7.52 -12.68 22.31
N PHE A 86 -8.61 -13.20 22.83
CA PHE A 86 -9.07 -12.96 24.18
C PHE A 86 -9.37 -14.30 24.87
N GLY A 87 -9.03 -14.41 26.15
CA GLY A 87 -9.37 -15.56 26.97
C GLY A 87 -8.23 -16.54 27.12
N GLY A 88 -8.59 -17.80 27.30
CA GLY A 88 -7.68 -18.88 27.72
C GLY A 88 -7.76 -19.17 29.22
N GLY A 89 -7.29 -20.31 29.64
CA GLY A 89 -7.36 -20.74 31.04
C GLY A 89 -8.78 -20.66 31.61
N ASN A 90 -8.96 -19.92 32.71
CA ASN A 90 -10.26 -19.76 33.37
C ASN A 90 -11.11 -18.59 32.88
N GLN A 91 -10.63 -17.85 31.86
CA GLN A 91 -11.33 -16.64 31.35
C GLN A 91 -12.43 -16.97 30.34
N THR A 92 -12.30 -18.10 29.67
CA THR A 92 -13.25 -18.56 28.65
C THR A 92 -13.69 -19.99 28.92
N LEU A 93 -14.91 -20.33 28.51
CA LEU A 93 -15.47 -21.66 28.65
C LEU A 93 -14.60 -22.69 27.93
N GLY A 94 -14.08 -23.69 28.69
CA GLY A 94 -13.19 -24.71 28.17
C GLY A 94 -11.74 -24.24 27.91
N GLY A 95 -11.38 -23.04 28.35
CA GLY A 95 -10.02 -22.50 28.21
C GLY A 95 -9.62 -22.16 26.76
N ILE A 96 -10.58 -22.05 25.86
CA ILE A 96 -10.33 -21.78 24.43
C ILE A 96 -10.18 -20.27 24.22
N GLU A 97 -9.12 -19.86 23.55
CA GLU A 97 -8.94 -18.47 23.10
C GLU A 97 -9.91 -18.13 21.96
N ILE A 98 -10.51 -16.96 22.04
CA ILE A 98 -11.43 -16.43 21.03
C ILE A 98 -10.70 -15.34 20.25
N THR A 99 -10.65 -15.45 18.92
CA THR A 99 -10.11 -14.39 18.07
C THR A 99 -11.08 -13.21 18.03
N ILE A 100 -10.63 -12.03 18.46
CA ILE A 100 -11.42 -10.79 18.52
C ILE A 100 -11.06 -9.78 17.43
N GLY A 101 -9.99 -10.03 16.65
CA GLY A 101 -9.58 -9.17 15.56
C GLY A 101 -8.21 -9.55 15.01
N ARG A 102 -7.66 -8.65 14.20
CA ARG A 102 -6.31 -8.76 13.62
C ARG A 102 -5.54 -7.47 13.89
N GLU A 103 -4.24 -7.57 14.04
CA GLU A 103 -3.36 -6.42 14.05
C GLU A 103 -3.12 -5.92 12.62
N PRO A 104 -2.82 -4.63 12.44
CA PRO A 104 -2.41 -4.10 11.14
C PRO A 104 -1.10 -4.74 10.66
N THR A 105 -0.95 -4.91 9.35
CA THR A 105 0.35 -5.24 8.75
C THR A 105 1.23 -3.99 8.75
N THR A 106 2.44 -4.08 9.26
CA THR A 106 3.41 -2.98 9.24
C THR A 106 4.32 -3.09 8.02
N PHE A 107 4.67 -1.96 7.43
CA PHE A 107 5.64 -1.85 6.35
C PHE A 107 6.69 -0.82 6.76
N SER A 108 7.96 -1.14 6.53
CA SER A 108 9.06 -0.21 6.77
C SER A 108 10.10 -0.29 5.67
N ALA A 109 10.76 0.83 5.39
CA ALA A 109 11.84 0.92 4.41
C ALA A 109 12.75 2.11 4.74
N MET A 110 13.87 2.22 4.01
CA MET A 110 14.83 3.31 4.15
C MET A 110 14.91 4.12 2.85
N ILE A 111 15.08 5.43 3.00
CA ILE A 111 15.39 6.36 1.92
C ILE A 111 16.80 6.88 2.16
N TYR A 112 17.70 6.65 1.20
CA TYR A 112 19.10 7.06 1.32
C TYR A 112 19.40 8.32 0.54
N GLN A 113 20.26 9.17 1.09
CA GLN A 113 20.88 10.34 0.45
C GLN A 113 19.91 11.34 -0.20
N GLU A 114 18.67 11.40 0.32
CA GLU A 114 17.64 12.27 -0.23
C GLU A 114 17.75 13.69 0.31
N SER A 115 17.24 14.66 -0.48
CA SER A 115 17.22 16.06 -0.08
C SER A 115 16.30 16.31 1.11
N GLN A 116 16.67 17.26 2.00
CA GLN A 116 15.82 17.63 3.13
C GLN A 116 14.48 18.24 2.68
N LYS A 117 14.45 18.87 1.51
CA LYS A 117 13.22 19.42 0.93
C LYS A 117 12.23 18.30 0.60
N THR A 118 12.70 17.23 -0.04
CA THR A 118 11.89 16.05 -0.36
C THR A 118 11.35 15.36 0.89
N ILE A 119 12.23 15.16 1.89
CA ILE A 119 11.83 14.54 3.16
C ILE A 119 10.82 15.40 3.90
N ALA A 120 10.99 16.72 3.93
CA ALA A 120 10.03 17.63 4.55
C ALA A 120 8.65 17.59 3.85
N GLN A 121 8.63 17.44 2.53
CA GLN A 121 7.39 17.27 1.78
C GLN A 121 6.72 15.92 2.09
N LEU A 122 7.48 14.82 2.17
CA LEU A 122 6.95 13.51 2.56
C LEU A 122 6.35 13.54 3.98
N LYS A 123 6.97 14.27 4.91
CA LYS A 123 6.45 14.43 6.28
C LYS A 123 5.08 15.12 6.31
N GLN A 124 4.74 15.94 5.34
CA GLN A 124 3.42 16.58 5.28
C GLN A 124 2.30 15.56 5.05
N TYR A 125 2.59 14.44 4.36
CA TYR A 125 1.60 13.37 4.12
C TYR A 125 1.21 12.62 5.40
N MET A 126 1.98 12.72 6.48
CA MET A 126 1.64 12.12 7.79
C MET A 126 0.32 12.65 8.38
N CYS A 127 -0.13 13.84 7.95
CA CYS A 127 -1.39 14.46 8.37
C CYS A 127 -2.55 14.22 7.38
N GLU A 128 -2.29 13.48 6.30
CA GLU A 128 -3.24 13.25 5.22
C GLU A 128 -3.81 11.83 5.25
N ASN A 129 -5.02 11.65 4.75
CA ASN A 129 -5.58 10.33 4.53
C ASN A 129 -5.11 9.81 3.16
N VAL A 130 -3.95 9.19 3.15
CA VAL A 130 -3.30 8.71 1.93
C VAL A 130 -3.38 7.20 1.78
N GLY A 131 -3.33 6.78 0.54
CA GLY A 131 -3.08 5.41 0.14
C GLY A 131 -1.82 5.33 -0.72
N VAL A 132 -1.36 4.12 -0.96
CA VAL A 132 -0.13 3.85 -1.71
C VAL A 132 -0.39 2.91 -2.89
N TRP A 133 0.29 3.19 -3.99
CA TRP A 133 0.52 2.27 -5.09
C TRP A 133 1.93 1.73 -4.91
N LEU A 134 2.07 0.42 -4.81
CA LEU A 134 3.38 -0.22 -4.65
C LEU A 134 4.00 -0.48 -6.03
N ILE A 135 5.30 -0.24 -6.17
CA ILE A 135 6.01 -0.50 -7.43
C ILE A 135 7.21 -1.36 -7.09
N ASP A 136 7.26 -2.56 -7.66
CA ASP A 136 8.35 -3.50 -7.43
C ASP A 136 9.52 -3.29 -8.40
N GLU A 137 10.59 -4.04 -8.17
CA GLU A 137 11.82 -4.02 -8.98
C GLU A 137 11.61 -4.38 -10.45
N ASN A 138 10.55 -5.12 -10.76
CA ASN A 138 10.19 -5.52 -12.12
C ASN A 138 9.30 -4.47 -12.80
N GLY A 139 8.79 -3.48 -12.07
CA GLY A 139 7.85 -2.49 -12.55
C GLY A 139 6.40 -2.97 -12.51
N ASN A 140 6.08 -3.99 -11.73
CA ASN A 140 4.68 -4.33 -11.44
C ASN A 140 4.08 -3.32 -10.49
N ILE A 141 2.77 -3.11 -10.58
CA ILE A 141 2.02 -2.18 -9.72
C ILE A 141 1.13 -2.99 -8.79
N GLY A 142 1.33 -2.84 -7.47
CA GLY A 142 0.43 -3.35 -6.45
C GLY A 142 -0.62 -2.31 -6.06
N CYS A 143 -1.89 -2.69 -6.10
CA CYS A 143 -3.04 -1.82 -5.81
C CYS A 143 -4.20 -2.63 -5.22
N LEU A 144 -5.30 -1.98 -4.88
CA LEU A 144 -6.56 -2.65 -4.61
C LEU A 144 -7.49 -2.62 -5.82
N VAL A 145 -8.37 -3.59 -5.91
CA VAL A 145 -9.46 -3.63 -6.89
C VAL A 145 -10.81 -3.62 -6.19
N ASP A 146 -11.82 -3.17 -6.90
CA ASP A 146 -13.20 -3.17 -6.43
C ASP A 146 -13.82 -4.57 -6.42
N ASP A 147 -13.41 -5.41 -7.38
CA ASP A 147 -13.83 -6.80 -7.51
C ASP A 147 -12.65 -7.63 -8.05
N MET A 148 -12.40 -8.80 -7.49
CA MET A 148 -11.30 -9.66 -7.91
C MET A 148 -11.61 -10.40 -9.24
N ASP A 149 -12.88 -10.66 -9.52
CA ASP A 149 -13.31 -11.38 -10.71
C ASP A 149 -13.53 -10.44 -11.90
N GLU A 150 -14.15 -9.28 -11.67
CA GLU A 150 -14.50 -8.30 -12.71
C GLU A 150 -14.03 -6.88 -12.31
N SER A 151 -12.71 -6.69 -12.18
CA SER A 151 -12.13 -5.43 -11.76
C SER A 151 -12.45 -4.30 -12.73
N THR A 152 -13.14 -3.27 -12.27
CA THR A 152 -13.43 -2.06 -13.04
C THR A 152 -12.72 -0.84 -12.50
N LYS A 153 -12.26 -0.89 -11.24
CA LYS A 153 -11.58 0.21 -10.56
C LYS A 153 -10.35 -0.30 -9.80
N TYR A 154 -9.25 0.35 -10.07
CA TYR A 154 -7.98 0.13 -9.40
C TYR A 154 -7.70 1.32 -8.49
N MET A 155 -7.40 1.06 -7.23
CA MET A 155 -7.36 2.06 -6.17
C MET A 155 -6.05 2.00 -5.39
N PRO A 156 -5.58 3.12 -4.81
CA PRO A 156 -4.46 3.08 -3.88
C PRO A 156 -4.82 2.27 -2.64
N ILE A 157 -3.86 1.52 -2.10
CA ILE A 157 -4.03 0.77 -0.85
C ILE A 157 -4.07 1.77 0.31
N PRO A 158 -5.17 1.90 1.05
CA PRO A 158 -5.23 2.80 2.19
C PRO A 158 -4.20 2.44 3.26
N ILE A 159 -3.51 3.44 3.79
CA ILE A 159 -2.53 3.25 4.85
C ILE A 159 -2.87 4.09 6.08
N GLY A 160 -2.44 3.59 7.22
CA GLY A 160 -2.49 4.31 8.49
C GLY A 160 -1.10 4.48 9.08
N LYS A 161 -0.98 5.40 10.04
CA LYS A 161 0.27 5.63 10.79
C LYS A 161 1.50 5.88 9.90
N LEU A 162 1.32 6.58 8.77
CA LEU A 162 2.48 6.99 7.98
C LEU A 162 3.44 7.80 8.87
N PHE A 163 4.69 7.36 8.92
CA PHE A 163 5.76 8.01 9.65
C PHE A 163 7.00 8.13 8.77
N VAL A 164 7.59 9.32 8.74
CA VAL A 164 8.85 9.60 8.06
C VAL A 164 9.83 10.10 9.11
N GLY A 165 10.86 9.31 9.37
CA GLY A 165 11.86 9.59 10.40
C GLY A 165 12.77 10.77 10.06
N ASP A 166 13.43 11.29 11.08
CA ASP A 166 14.47 12.28 10.90
C ASP A 166 15.72 11.66 10.27
N LYS A 167 16.59 12.51 9.73
CA LYS A 167 17.82 12.07 9.08
C LYS A 167 18.77 11.42 10.08
N LYS A 168 19.15 10.18 9.82
CA LYS A 168 20.29 9.50 10.43
C LYS A 168 21.55 9.88 9.64
N LEU A 169 22.54 10.46 10.32
CA LEU A 169 23.85 10.75 9.72
C LEU A 169 24.69 9.47 9.72
N GLY A 170 25.10 9.00 8.54
CA GLY A 170 25.79 7.73 8.40
C GLY A 170 27.28 7.75 8.74
N GLY A 171 27.97 8.82 8.42
CA GLY A 171 29.42 8.94 8.62
C GLY A 171 30.24 8.26 7.52
N PHE A 172 31.31 7.53 7.89
CA PHE A 172 32.21 6.91 6.91
C PHE A 172 31.72 5.54 6.40
N GLU A 173 30.89 4.84 7.15
CA GLU A 173 30.52 3.44 6.85
C GLU A 173 29.16 3.31 6.20
N GLU A 174 28.25 4.25 6.47
CA GLU A 174 26.87 4.22 5.97
C GLU A 174 26.49 5.57 5.34
N PRO A 175 25.64 5.58 4.31
CA PRO A 175 25.07 6.82 3.80
C PRO A 175 24.04 7.40 4.78
N ASP A 176 23.81 8.70 4.68
CA ASP A 176 22.67 9.34 5.36
C ASP A 176 21.35 8.71 4.94
N SER A 177 20.47 8.50 5.90
CA SER A 177 19.19 7.83 5.65
C SER A 177 18.04 8.43 6.44
N ASN A 178 16.83 8.19 5.94
CA ASN A 178 15.57 8.46 6.64
C ASN A 178 14.72 7.19 6.60
N SER A 179 14.11 6.83 7.72
CA SER A 179 13.12 5.75 7.73
C SER A 179 11.78 6.22 7.17
N ILE A 180 11.06 5.30 6.55
CA ILE A 180 9.66 5.48 6.19
C ILE A 180 8.89 4.25 6.61
N GLU A 181 7.76 4.45 7.28
CA GLU A 181 6.98 3.39 7.89
C GLU A 181 5.49 3.70 7.75
N TRP A 182 4.66 2.66 7.58
CA TRP A 182 3.20 2.77 7.67
C TRP A 182 2.56 1.44 8.04
N SER A 183 1.26 1.48 8.29
CA SER A 183 0.47 0.29 8.54
C SER A 183 -0.60 0.13 7.48
N PHE A 184 -0.76 -1.07 6.95
CA PHE A 184 -1.94 -1.44 6.19
C PHE A 184 -3.05 -1.86 7.15
N PHE A 185 -4.29 -1.52 6.82
CA PHE A 185 -5.43 -1.92 7.62
C PHE A 185 -5.62 -3.44 7.60
N PRO A 186 -6.23 -4.03 8.64
CA PRO A 186 -6.57 -5.45 8.61
C PRO A 186 -7.39 -5.82 7.36
N ASN A 187 -7.10 -6.98 6.78
CA ASN A 187 -7.72 -7.49 5.54
C ASN A 187 -7.40 -6.68 4.26
N TRP A 188 -6.38 -5.82 4.28
CA TRP A 188 -6.00 -5.04 3.10
C TRP A 188 -5.67 -5.90 1.88
N SER A 189 -5.19 -7.13 2.09
CA SER A 189 -4.79 -8.05 1.03
C SER A 189 -5.94 -8.84 0.39
N ASP A 190 -7.17 -8.72 0.93
CA ASP A 190 -8.30 -9.49 0.40
C ASP A 190 -8.66 -9.09 -1.05
N ASN A 191 -8.45 -7.81 -1.39
CA ASN A 191 -8.65 -7.27 -2.74
C ASN A 191 -7.33 -6.74 -3.33
N PHE A 192 -6.19 -7.27 -2.90
CA PHE A 192 -4.89 -6.88 -3.43
C PHE A 192 -4.66 -7.47 -4.81
N TYR A 193 -4.30 -6.63 -5.76
CA TYR A 193 -4.09 -7.00 -7.15
C TYR A 193 -2.72 -6.52 -7.66
N ILE A 194 -2.07 -7.34 -8.48
CA ILE A 194 -0.78 -7.04 -9.10
C ILE A 194 -0.99 -6.83 -10.60
N VAL A 195 -0.86 -5.58 -11.05
CA VAL A 195 -0.83 -5.27 -12.48
C VAL A 195 0.58 -5.58 -12.99
N LYS A 196 0.69 -6.62 -13.81
CA LYS A 196 1.99 -7.10 -14.31
C LYS A 196 2.59 -6.12 -15.29
N ARG A 197 3.92 -5.93 -15.21
CA ARG A 197 4.68 -5.05 -16.11
C ARG A 197 4.44 -5.36 -17.59
N GLU A 198 4.25 -6.62 -17.94
CA GLU A 198 4.01 -7.09 -19.31
C GLU A 198 2.73 -6.50 -19.93
N SER A 199 1.73 -6.20 -19.12
CA SER A 199 0.47 -5.58 -19.56
C SER A 199 0.54 -4.05 -19.68
N LEU A 200 1.59 -3.42 -19.15
CA LEU A 200 1.73 -1.96 -19.13
C LEU A 200 2.37 -1.43 -20.42
N ASP A 201 1.87 -0.33 -20.94
CA ASP A 201 2.47 0.41 -22.06
C ASP A 201 3.59 1.39 -21.61
N PHE A 202 3.93 1.39 -20.31
CA PHE A 202 4.94 2.24 -19.68
C PHE A 202 5.68 1.51 -18.56
N ASN A 203 6.78 2.06 -18.08
CA ASN A 203 7.49 1.54 -16.90
C ASN A 203 7.29 2.48 -15.70
N PRO A 204 6.54 2.08 -14.65
CA PRO A 204 6.28 2.97 -13.51
C PRO A 204 7.54 3.39 -12.75
N LEU A 205 8.62 2.60 -12.76
CA LEU A 205 9.89 2.95 -12.11
C LEU A 205 10.56 4.17 -12.76
N THR A 206 10.42 4.34 -14.08
CA THR A 206 11.07 5.42 -14.85
C THR A 206 10.11 6.50 -15.33
N ASP A 207 8.89 6.12 -15.67
CA ASP A 207 7.92 7.00 -16.30
C ASP A 207 7.05 7.79 -15.32
N TRP A 208 6.91 7.29 -14.09
CA TRP A 208 6.26 8.04 -13.03
C TRP A 208 7.24 9.05 -12.44
N VAL A 209 7.04 10.29 -12.81
CA VAL A 209 7.87 11.42 -12.40
C VAL A 209 6.98 12.50 -11.85
N ASN A 210 7.36 13.05 -10.71
CA ASN A 210 6.67 14.21 -10.14
C ASN A 210 6.84 15.41 -11.06
N THR A 211 5.73 15.96 -11.54
CA THR A 211 5.78 17.25 -12.22
C THR A 211 6.18 18.29 -11.19
N SER A 212 7.36 18.88 -11.35
CA SER A 212 7.74 20.04 -10.54
C SER A 212 6.65 21.09 -10.75
N SER A 213 5.92 21.43 -9.68
CA SER A 213 5.22 22.72 -9.69
C SER A 213 6.33 23.74 -9.93
N ALA A 214 6.36 24.34 -11.12
CA ALA A 214 7.19 25.52 -11.35
C ALA A 214 6.80 26.48 -10.25
N GLY A 215 7.72 26.65 -9.27
CA GLY A 215 7.48 27.49 -8.12
C GLY A 215 7.22 28.90 -8.57
N GLY A 216 6.08 29.41 -8.19
CA GLY A 216 5.89 30.85 -8.13
C GLY A 216 6.58 31.40 -6.90
#